data_b52096409181f7f3c9ad0fe055221152
#
_entry.id   b52096409181f7f3c9ad0fe055221152
#
_cell.length_a   1.000
_cell.length_b   1.000
_cell.length_c   1.000
_cell.angle_alpha   90.00
_cell.angle_beta   90.00
_cell.angle_gamma   90.00
#
_symmetry.space_group_name_H-M   'P 1'
#
loop_
_entity.id
_entity.type
_entity.pdbx_description
1 polymer ?
#
loop_
_entity_poly.entity_id
_entity_poly.type
_entity_poly.pdbx_seq_one_letter_code
_entity_poly.pdbx_strand_id
1 'polypeptide(L)'
;CSSDLDNSPAMISKAQEIDSGITWHLADVTTLSLERSSVVIMNFTLQFIPVEQRLPLLTKIRKAMIPGGLLILSEKLTLPDPDMDALMIDLHHDFKRSQGYTDLEIARKRDAIENVLIPETAETHTQRLNEAGFSRSSIWFQCLNFASFIAIA
;
A
#
# COMPACT_ATOMS: atom_id res chain seq x y z
N CYS A 1 13.85 0.88 -17.48
CA CYS A 1 13.86 -0.39 -16.76
C CYS A 1 12.80 -0.34 -15.66
N SER A 2 11.86 -1.25 -15.65
CA SER A 2 10.87 -1.38 -14.58
C SER A 2 11.09 -2.70 -13.84
N SER A 3 10.99 -2.67 -12.52
CA SER A 3 11.05 -3.84 -11.68
C SER A 3 9.88 -3.85 -10.71
N ASP A 4 9.44 -5.02 -10.31
CA ASP A 4 8.39 -5.21 -9.32
C ASP A 4 8.83 -6.23 -8.27
N LEU A 5 8.19 -6.18 -7.11
CA LEU A 5 8.63 -6.93 -5.94
C LEU A 5 7.44 -7.43 -5.15
N ASP A 6 7.50 -8.69 -4.75
CA ASP A 6 6.59 -9.30 -3.78
C ASP A 6 7.38 -10.30 -2.90
N ASN A 7 6.94 -10.52 -1.68
CA ASN A 7 7.53 -11.53 -0.80
C ASN A 7 6.84 -12.91 -0.91
N SER A 8 5.81 -13.03 -1.73
CA SER A 8 5.07 -14.29 -1.99
C SER A 8 5.58 -14.98 -3.25
N PRO A 9 6.19 -16.17 -3.16
CA PRO A 9 6.63 -16.93 -4.34
C PRO A 9 5.48 -17.20 -5.32
N ALA A 10 4.27 -17.48 -4.80
CA ALA A 10 3.10 -17.76 -5.62
C ALA A 10 2.64 -16.52 -6.42
N MET A 11 2.72 -15.32 -5.84
CA MET A 11 2.38 -14.08 -6.52
C MET A 11 3.40 -13.74 -7.60
N ILE A 12 4.70 -13.87 -7.32
CA ILE A 12 5.77 -13.67 -8.31
C ILE A 12 5.63 -14.65 -9.48
N SER A 13 5.41 -15.95 -9.21
CA SER A 13 5.20 -16.94 -10.27
C SER A 13 4.05 -16.57 -11.19
N LYS A 14 2.91 -16.19 -10.61
CA LYS A 14 1.73 -15.79 -11.37
C LYS A 14 1.94 -14.49 -12.16
N ALA A 15 2.66 -13.53 -11.60
CA ALA A 15 2.95 -12.26 -12.27
C ALA A 15 3.89 -12.45 -13.48
N GLN A 16 4.89 -13.32 -13.37
CA GLN A 16 5.81 -13.68 -14.46
C GLN A 16 5.10 -14.33 -15.65
N GLU A 17 3.97 -15.02 -15.43
CA GLU A 17 3.15 -15.58 -16.52
C GLU A 17 2.44 -14.49 -17.34
N ILE A 18 2.18 -13.31 -16.72
CA ILE A 18 1.43 -12.21 -17.34
C ILE A 18 2.33 -11.26 -18.10
N ASP A 19 3.50 -10.90 -17.54
CA ASP A 19 4.43 -9.94 -18.13
C ASP A 19 5.89 -10.38 -17.98
N SER A 20 6.52 -10.66 -19.12
CA SER A 20 7.94 -11.00 -19.20
C SER A 20 8.87 -9.79 -19.36
N GLY A 21 8.33 -8.57 -19.49
CA GLY A 21 9.10 -7.32 -19.68
C GLY A 21 9.54 -6.66 -18.38
N ILE A 22 9.04 -7.14 -17.22
CA ILE A 22 9.35 -6.62 -15.89
C ILE A 22 10.38 -7.51 -15.21
N THR A 23 11.34 -6.90 -14.51
CA THR A 23 12.24 -7.64 -13.63
C THR A 23 11.54 -7.88 -12.29
N TRP A 24 11.23 -9.15 -12.02
CA TRP A 24 10.52 -9.57 -10.80
C TRP A 24 11.50 -9.95 -9.69
N HIS A 25 11.29 -9.42 -8.49
CA HIS A 25 12.09 -9.71 -7.30
C HIS A 25 11.25 -10.43 -6.25
N LEU A 26 11.64 -11.64 -5.90
CA LEU A 26 11.12 -12.31 -4.70
C LEU A 26 11.97 -11.87 -3.50
N ALA A 27 11.50 -10.88 -2.75
CA ALA A 27 12.26 -10.32 -1.65
C ALA A 27 11.36 -9.57 -0.65
N ASP A 28 11.91 -9.29 0.53
CA ASP A 28 11.30 -8.39 1.50
C ASP A 28 11.74 -6.93 1.20
N VAL A 29 10.77 -6.05 0.99
CA VAL A 29 11.00 -4.63 0.68
C VAL A 29 11.77 -3.90 1.78
N THR A 30 11.68 -4.36 3.03
CA THR A 30 12.38 -3.74 4.15
C THR A 30 13.89 -3.98 4.09
N THR A 31 14.32 -5.10 3.51
CA THR A 31 15.74 -5.51 3.44
C THR A 31 16.36 -5.27 2.06
N LEU A 32 15.55 -5.25 0.98
CA LEU A 32 16.08 -5.09 -0.38
C LEU A 32 16.78 -3.74 -0.57
N SER A 33 17.92 -3.75 -1.25
CA SER A 33 18.56 -2.52 -1.73
C SER A 33 17.78 -1.96 -2.91
N LEU A 34 17.35 -0.69 -2.80
CA LEU A 34 16.54 -0.03 -3.83
C LEU A 34 17.44 0.67 -4.84
N GLU A 35 17.14 0.48 -6.11
CA GLU A 35 17.78 1.21 -7.19
C GLU A 35 17.24 2.63 -7.32
N ARG A 36 18.01 3.50 -7.96
CA ARG A 36 17.63 4.90 -8.18
C ARG A 36 16.42 4.98 -9.14
N SER A 37 15.31 5.54 -8.66
CA SER A 37 14.01 5.51 -9.35
C SER A 37 13.40 6.89 -9.47
N SER A 38 12.70 7.14 -10.59
CA SER A 38 11.87 8.34 -10.81
C SER A 38 10.44 8.18 -10.33
N VAL A 39 9.93 6.94 -10.33
CA VAL A 39 8.59 6.61 -9.83
C VAL A 39 8.69 5.36 -8.97
N VAL A 40 8.06 5.39 -7.82
CA VAL A 40 7.85 4.22 -6.95
C VAL A 40 6.36 4.09 -6.68
N ILE A 41 5.84 2.87 -6.80
CA ILE A 41 4.44 2.55 -6.52
C ILE A 41 4.40 1.50 -5.41
N MET A 42 3.67 1.80 -4.35
CA MET A 42 3.36 0.87 -3.26
C MET A 42 1.85 0.70 -3.17
N ASN A 43 1.36 -0.45 -3.63
CA ASN A 43 -0.07 -0.76 -3.60
C ASN A 43 -0.36 -1.75 -2.48
N PHE A 44 -1.05 -1.29 -1.44
CA PHE A 44 -1.51 -2.11 -0.30
C PHE A 44 -0.40 -2.94 0.35
N THR A 45 0.78 -2.35 0.47
CA THR A 45 1.99 -3.01 0.99
C THR A 45 2.33 -2.51 2.38
N LEU A 46 2.31 -1.20 2.61
CA LEU A 46 2.77 -0.59 3.86
C LEU A 46 1.93 -1.04 5.06
N GLN A 47 0.63 -1.29 4.85
CA GLN A 47 -0.29 -1.78 5.88
C GLN A 47 0.08 -3.14 6.48
N PHE A 48 0.92 -3.93 5.80
CA PHE A 48 1.45 -5.21 6.27
C PHE A 48 2.84 -5.12 6.90
N ILE A 49 3.47 -3.94 6.84
CA ILE A 49 4.77 -3.68 7.47
C ILE A 49 4.54 -3.28 8.93
N PRO A 50 5.31 -3.80 9.90
CA PRO A 50 5.26 -3.35 11.28
C PRO A 50 5.36 -1.82 11.40
N VAL A 51 4.55 -1.22 12.27
CA VAL A 51 4.38 0.25 12.34
C VAL A 51 5.72 0.97 12.52
N GLU A 52 6.60 0.42 13.37
CA GLU A 52 7.93 0.94 13.66
C GLU A 52 8.89 0.89 12.45
N GLN A 53 8.61 0.07 11.45
CA GLN A 53 9.43 -0.06 10.25
C GLN A 53 8.93 0.80 9.08
N ARG A 54 7.72 1.37 9.17
CA ARG A 54 7.10 2.13 8.07
C ARG A 54 7.85 3.41 7.74
N LEU A 55 8.21 4.20 8.75
CA LEU A 55 8.99 5.43 8.55
C LEU A 55 10.40 5.15 8.02
N PRO A 56 11.18 4.22 8.58
CA PRO A 56 12.46 3.79 8.00
C PRO A 56 12.35 3.36 6.54
N LEU A 57 11.32 2.57 6.17
CA LEU A 57 11.10 2.13 4.81
C LEU A 57 10.82 3.30 3.85
N LEU A 58 9.89 4.19 4.20
CA LEU A 58 9.58 5.37 3.37
C LEU A 58 10.78 6.32 3.24
N THR A 59 11.57 6.49 4.31
CA THR A 59 12.82 7.25 4.26
C THR A 59 13.84 6.61 3.31
N LYS A 60 13.97 5.28 3.34
CA LYS A 60 14.82 4.53 2.41
C LYS A 60 14.38 4.71 0.97
N ILE A 61 13.07 4.60 0.70
CA ILE A 61 12.48 4.83 -0.63
C ILE A 61 12.79 6.25 -1.08
N ARG A 62 12.51 7.26 -0.24
CA ARG A 62 12.77 8.67 -0.57
C ARG A 62 14.23 8.91 -0.96
N LYS A 63 15.19 8.31 -0.25
CA LYS A 63 16.63 8.42 -0.54
C LYS A 63 17.04 7.75 -1.88
N ALA A 64 16.35 6.69 -2.28
CA ALA A 64 16.58 6.01 -3.54
C ALA A 64 15.94 6.75 -4.73
N MET A 65 15.03 7.67 -4.51
CA MET A 65 14.36 8.42 -5.59
C MET A 65 15.21 9.60 -6.07
N ILE A 66 15.08 9.92 -7.36
CA ILE A 66 15.65 11.15 -7.91
C ILE A 66 14.87 12.37 -7.39
N PRO A 67 15.49 13.56 -7.28
CA PRO A 67 14.77 14.79 -6.96
C PRO A 67 13.61 15.03 -7.93
N GLY A 68 12.42 15.34 -7.40
CA GLY A 68 11.20 15.52 -8.17
C GLY A 68 10.53 14.22 -8.63
N GLY A 69 11.06 13.05 -8.23
CA GLY A 69 10.41 11.75 -8.46
C GLY A 69 9.09 11.62 -7.70
N LEU A 70 8.23 10.69 -8.12
CA LEU A 70 6.88 10.49 -7.58
C LEU A 70 6.77 9.16 -6.82
N LEU A 71 6.31 9.21 -5.58
CA LEU A 71 5.79 8.04 -4.87
C LEU A 71 4.26 8.03 -5.00
N ILE A 72 3.71 6.88 -5.40
CA ILE A 72 2.28 6.57 -5.28
C ILE A 72 2.13 5.52 -4.19
N LEU A 73 1.40 5.86 -3.12
CA LEU A 73 1.15 5.00 -1.97
C LEU A 73 -0.35 4.78 -1.83
N SER A 74 -0.81 3.55 -2.05
CA SER A 74 -2.23 3.18 -1.91
C SER A 74 -2.40 2.27 -0.71
N GLU A 75 -3.29 2.65 0.23
CA GLU A 75 -3.49 1.94 1.49
C GLU A 75 -4.97 1.89 1.89
N LYS A 76 -5.34 0.88 2.67
CA LYS A 76 -6.60 0.88 3.40
C LYS A 76 -6.46 1.81 4.60
N LEU A 77 -7.44 2.68 4.79
CA LEU A 77 -7.49 3.60 5.92
C LEU A 77 -8.41 3.10 7.02
N THR A 78 -8.15 3.55 8.24
CA THR A 78 -9.13 3.65 9.32
C THR A 78 -9.52 5.11 9.51
N LEU A 79 -10.74 5.36 9.96
CA LEU A 79 -11.23 6.70 10.23
C LEU A 79 -11.17 7.01 11.73
N PRO A 80 -10.91 8.27 12.14
CA PRO A 80 -10.87 8.65 13.55
C PRO A 80 -12.21 8.48 14.28
N ASP A 81 -13.32 8.66 13.56
CA ASP A 81 -14.66 8.45 14.07
C ASP A 81 -15.06 6.98 13.91
N PRO A 82 -15.33 6.23 15.03
CA PRO A 82 -15.61 4.80 14.98
C PRO A 82 -16.88 4.44 14.20
N ASP A 83 -17.91 5.29 14.27
CA ASP A 83 -19.18 5.03 13.58
C ASP A 83 -19.01 5.20 12.07
N MET A 84 -18.24 6.22 11.65
CA MET A 84 -17.89 6.41 10.25
C MET A 84 -16.96 5.32 9.73
N ASP A 85 -16.02 4.84 10.54
CA ASP A 85 -15.14 3.74 10.17
C ASP A 85 -15.95 2.46 9.93
N ALA A 86 -16.86 2.13 10.85
CA ALA A 86 -17.79 0.99 10.72
C ALA A 86 -18.67 1.11 9.46
N LEU A 87 -19.24 2.30 9.21
CA LEU A 87 -20.01 2.54 7.99
C LEU A 87 -19.22 2.28 6.71
N MET A 88 -17.97 2.76 6.64
CA MET A 88 -17.12 2.54 5.46
C MET A 88 -16.77 1.07 5.26
N ILE A 89 -16.60 0.32 6.34
CA ILE A 89 -16.39 -1.14 6.30
C ILE A 89 -17.64 -1.83 5.75
N ASP A 90 -18.82 -1.47 6.23
CA ASP A 90 -20.09 -2.06 5.78
C ASP A 90 -20.36 -1.75 4.29
N LEU A 91 -20.16 -0.52 3.87
CA LEU A 91 -20.27 -0.12 2.46
C LEU A 91 -19.29 -0.88 1.57
N HIS A 92 -18.06 -1.15 2.04
CA HIS A 92 -17.11 -1.95 1.33
C HIS A 92 -17.55 -3.42 1.23
N HIS A 93 -18.18 -3.98 2.27
CA HIS A 93 -18.75 -5.33 2.22
C HIS A 93 -19.92 -5.39 1.24
N ASP A 94 -20.80 -4.38 1.23
CA ASP A 94 -21.91 -4.29 0.28
C ASP A 94 -21.41 -4.19 -1.17
N PHE A 95 -20.35 -3.39 -1.39
CA PHE A 95 -19.70 -3.34 -2.70
C PHE A 95 -19.18 -4.71 -3.13
N LYS A 96 -18.53 -5.48 -2.25
CA LYS A 96 -18.09 -6.84 -2.56
C LYS A 96 -19.27 -7.76 -2.91
N ARG A 97 -20.38 -7.72 -2.14
CA ARG A 97 -21.59 -8.49 -2.43
C ARG A 97 -22.14 -8.15 -3.81
N SER A 98 -22.18 -6.87 -4.17
CA SER A 98 -22.63 -6.44 -5.50
C SER A 98 -21.72 -6.91 -6.64
N GLN A 99 -20.45 -7.23 -6.35
CA GLN A 99 -19.51 -7.84 -7.30
C GLN A 99 -19.54 -9.39 -7.29
N GLY A 100 -20.50 -10.00 -6.59
CA GLY A 100 -20.72 -11.44 -6.58
C GLY A 100 -19.96 -12.23 -5.50
N TYR A 101 -19.29 -11.56 -4.56
CA TYR A 101 -18.69 -12.25 -3.42
C TYR A 101 -19.75 -12.69 -2.41
N THR A 102 -19.64 -13.90 -1.91
CA THR A 102 -20.46 -14.42 -0.82
C THR A 102 -19.99 -13.88 0.54
N ASP A 103 -20.89 -13.88 1.53
CA ASP A 103 -20.53 -13.49 2.90
C ASP A 103 -19.43 -14.39 3.48
N LEU A 104 -19.39 -15.67 3.11
CA LEU A 104 -18.35 -16.61 3.54
C LEU A 104 -16.98 -16.24 2.98
N GLU A 105 -16.89 -15.84 1.72
CA GLU A 105 -15.63 -15.39 1.10
C GLU A 105 -15.14 -14.09 1.71
N ILE A 106 -16.06 -13.14 1.99
CA ILE A 106 -15.76 -11.88 2.67
C ILE A 106 -15.20 -12.15 4.08
N ALA A 107 -15.86 -13.02 4.86
CA ALA A 107 -15.44 -13.39 6.19
C ALA A 107 -14.06 -14.09 6.19
N ARG A 108 -13.87 -15.10 5.34
CA ARG A 108 -12.58 -15.82 5.22
C ARG A 108 -11.42 -14.89 4.87
N LYS A 109 -11.65 -13.95 3.93
CA LYS A 109 -10.60 -12.99 3.55
C LYS A 109 -10.29 -12.02 4.70
N ARG A 110 -11.31 -11.56 5.45
CA ARG A 110 -11.12 -10.73 6.64
C ARG A 110 -10.28 -11.48 7.68
N ASP A 111 -10.68 -12.69 8.05
CA ASP A 111 -10.02 -13.49 9.08
C ASP A 111 -8.55 -13.80 8.72
N ALA A 112 -8.26 -14.00 7.44
CA ALA A 112 -6.91 -14.26 6.94
C ALA A 112 -5.95 -13.05 7.09
N ILE A 113 -6.48 -11.80 7.12
CA ILE A 113 -5.66 -10.59 7.15
C ILE A 113 -5.80 -9.80 8.44
N GLU A 114 -6.77 -10.12 9.31
CA GLU A 114 -7.14 -9.34 10.51
C GLU A 114 -5.96 -9.15 11.48
N ASN A 115 -5.07 -10.15 11.58
CA ASN A 115 -3.92 -10.10 12.50
C ASN A 115 -2.65 -9.52 11.88
N VAL A 116 -2.63 -9.23 10.59
CA VAL A 116 -1.42 -8.78 9.87
C VAL A 116 -1.61 -7.43 9.19
N LEU A 117 -2.85 -7.06 8.86
CA LEU A 117 -3.17 -5.77 8.25
C LEU A 117 -3.46 -4.75 9.35
N ILE A 118 -2.63 -3.72 9.46
CA ILE A 118 -2.78 -2.62 10.42
C ILE A 118 -3.05 -1.34 9.63
N PRO A 119 -4.32 -0.93 9.44
CA PRO A 119 -4.65 0.32 8.76
C PRO A 119 -4.35 1.50 9.67
N GLU A 120 -4.07 2.64 9.07
CA GLU A 120 -3.83 3.90 9.77
C GLU A 120 -4.66 5.01 9.13
N THR A 121 -4.73 6.17 9.80
CA THR A 121 -5.50 7.31 9.28
C THR A 121 -4.77 8.01 8.13
N ALA A 122 -5.51 8.75 7.32
CA ALA A 122 -4.93 9.58 6.26
C ALA A 122 -3.94 10.62 6.81
N GLU A 123 -4.22 11.17 7.99
CA GLU A 123 -3.35 12.11 8.68
C GLU A 123 -2.01 11.45 9.06
N THR A 124 -2.05 10.25 9.63
CA THR A 124 -0.85 9.48 9.98
C THR A 124 0.03 9.20 8.75
N HIS A 125 -0.58 8.82 7.62
CA HIS A 125 0.17 8.61 6.38
C HIS A 125 0.79 9.90 5.86
N THR A 126 0.04 11.02 5.86
CA THR A 126 0.53 12.33 5.41
C THR A 126 1.69 12.82 6.28
N GLN A 127 1.56 12.70 7.59
CA GLN A 127 2.62 13.06 8.53
C GLN A 127 3.88 12.21 8.29
N ARG A 128 3.72 10.89 8.16
CA ARG A 128 4.85 9.97 7.92
C ARG A 128 5.55 10.24 6.59
N LEU A 129 4.83 10.59 5.52
CA LEU A 129 5.43 10.99 4.24
C LEU A 129 6.28 12.25 4.41
N ASN A 130 5.81 13.22 5.17
CA ASN A 130 6.56 14.45 5.49
C ASN A 130 7.82 14.16 6.32
N GLU A 131 7.69 13.35 7.36
CA GLU A 131 8.83 12.91 8.21
C GLU A 131 9.87 12.09 7.42
N ALA A 132 9.43 11.31 6.42
CA ALA A 132 10.32 10.57 5.52
C ALA A 132 11.10 11.47 4.53
N GLY A 133 10.76 12.77 4.46
CA GLY A 133 11.47 13.76 3.65
C GLY A 133 10.87 13.99 2.26
N PHE A 134 9.63 13.60 2.02
CA PHE A 134 8.91 14.01 0.81
C PHE A 134 8.53 15.50 0.93
N SER A 135 8.77 16.26 -0.12
CA SER A 135 8.60 17.73 -0.11
C SER A 135 7.13 18.15 -0.10
N ARG A 136 6.26 17.34 -0.69
CA ARG A 136 4.80 17.55 -0.78
C ARG A 136 4.11 16.21 -0.88
N SER A 137 2.90 16.10 -0.31
CA SER A 137 2.03 14.95 -0.48
C SER A 137 0.56 15.37 -0.50
N SER A 138 -0.28 14.59 -1.17
CA SER A 138 -1.73 14.77 -1.20
C SER A 138 -2.42 13.45 -1.48
N ILE A 139 -3.66 13.30 -1.01
CA ILE A 139 -4.57 12.28 -1.55
C ILE A 139 -5.01 12.75 -2.93
N TRP A 140 -4.82 11.92 -3.94
CA TRP A 140 -5.25 12.20 -5.31
C TRP A 140 -6.41 11.30 -5.75
N PHE A 141 -6.63 10.18 -5.04
CA PHE A 141 -7.76 9.29 -5.25
C PHE A 141 -8.19 8.65 -3.92
N GLN A 142 -9.51 8.52 -3.73
CA GLN A 142 -10.09 7.81 -2.60
C GLN A 142 -11.39 7.13 -3.01
N CYS A 143 -11.58 5.89 -2.55
CA CYS A 143 -12.83 5.14 -2.68
C CYS A 143 -13.11 4.44 -1.35
N LEU A 144 -14.22 4.78 -0.71
CA LEU A 144 -14.56 4.31 0.64
C LEU A 144 -13.39 4.55 1.62
N ASN A 145 -12.93 3.50 2.28
CA ASN A 145 -11.77 3.54 3.17
C ASN A 145 -10.44 3.09 2.49
N PHE A 146 -10.33 3.29 1.19
CA PHE A 146 -9.09 3.09 0.44
C PHE A 146 -8.64 4.41 -0.17
N ALA A 147 -7.42 4.82 0.09
CA ALA A 147 -6.86 6.04 -0.47
C ALA A 147 -5.53 5.80 -1.17
N SER A 148 -5.29 6.60 -2.19
CA SER A 148 -4.01 6.68 -2.86
C SER A 148 -3.41 8.07 -2.66
N PHE A 149 -2.19 8.10 -2.13
CA PHE A 149 -1.40 9.30 -1.92
C PHE A 149 -0.40 9.45 -3.04
N ILE A 150 -0.18 10.69 -3.47
CA ILE A 150 0.95 11.05 -4.31
C ILE A 150 1.91 11.91 -3.48
N ALA A 151 3.21 11.61 -3.55
CA ALA A 151 4.22 12.36 -2.84
C ALA A 151 5.43 12.67 -3.74
N ILE A 152 6.03 13.85 -3.58
CA ILE A 152 7.14 14.34 -4.39
C ILE A 152 8.44 14.21 -3.59
N ALA A 153 9.42 13.53 -4.20
CA ALA A 153 10.74 13.30 -3.65
C ALA A 153 11.64 14.56 -3.73
#